data_57cacc5db46904b9362e953cdfaf26d7
#
_entry.id   57cacc5db46904b9362e953cdfaf26d7
#
_cell.length_a   1.000
_cell.length_b   1.000
_cell.length_c   1.000
_cell.angle_alpha   90.00
_cell.angle_beta   90.00
_cell.angle_gamma   90.00
#
_symmetry.space_group_name_H-M   'P 1'
#
loop_
_entity.id
_entity.type
_entity.pdbx_description
1 polymer ?
#
loop_
_entity_poly.entity_id
_entity_poly.type
_entity_poly.pdbx_seq_one_letter_code
_entity_poly.pdbx_strand_id
1 'polypeptide(L)'
;MEKKILIVDDEAHIRMLIEQTLEELEDEGVEFLTAENGEIALDMIQKEKPQLVFLDVMMPRMNGMDVCKKVKKELNLGHVYIALLTAKGQELDRQKGQEVGADVYMTKPFDPEMLLNKAREVLSL
;
A
#
# COMPACT_ATOMS: atom_id res chain seq x y z
N MET A 1 -19.06 6.46 4.09
CA MET A 1 -18.17 5.36 3.65
C MET A 1 -17.02 5.20 4.60
N GLU A 2 -16.75 3.97 5.01
CA GLU A 2 -15.60 3.68 5.84
C GLU A 2 -14.32 3.91 5.07
N LYS A 3 -13.37 4.57 5.71
CA LYS A 3 -12.06 4.82 5.11
C LYS A 3 -11.07 3.83 5.70
N LYS A 4 -10.46 3.02 4.86
CA LYS A 4 -9.55 1.96 5.27
C LYS A 4 -8.22 2.07 4.56
N ILE A 5 -7.14 1.89 5.30
CA ILE A 5 -5.78 1.83 4.75
C ILE A 5 -5.22 0.46 5.08
N LEU A 6 -4.74 -0.25 4.06
CA LEU A 6 -4.04 -1.53 4.24
C LEU A 6 -2.53 -1.29 4.15
N ILE A 7 -1.80 -1.77 5.13
CA ILE A 7 -0.34 -1.65 5.19
C ILE A 7 0.26 -3.04 5.01
N VAL A 8 1.04 -3.23 3.95
CA VAL A 8 1.59 -4.54 3.59
C VAL A 8 3.12 -4.49 3.57
N ASP A 9 3.74 -5.24 4.46
CA ASP A 9 5.18 -5.38 4.53
C ASP A 9 5.47 -6.66 5.31
N ASP A 10 6.51 -7.40 4.94
CA ASP A 10 6.86 -8.63 5.64
C ASP A 10 7.58 -8.34 6.96
N GLU A 11 8.04 -7.12 7.18
CA GLU A 11 8.71 -6.71 8.40
C GLU A 11 7.74 -6.01 9.35
N ALA A 12 7.51 -6.62 10.52
CA ALA A 12 6.56 -6.09 11.49
C ALA A 12 6.89 -4.66 11.94
N HIS A 13 8.18 -4.35 12.11
CA HIS A 13 8.56 -3.02 12.56
C HIS A 13 8.28 -1.94 11.51
N ILE A 14 8.31 -2.27 10.24
CA ILE A 14 7.96 -1.33 9.17
C ILE A 14 6.45 -1.10 9.17
N ARG A 15 5.65 -2.15 9.31
CA ARG A 15 4.20 -2.00 9.40
C ARG A 15 3.83 -1.09 10.57
N MET A 16 4.47 -1.30 11.72
CA MET A 16 4.24 -0.50 12.91
C MET A 16 4.64 0.96 12.70
N LEU A 17 5.77 1.18 12.04
CA LEU A 17 6.26 2.54 11.76
C LEU A 17 5.28 3.31 10.87
N ILE A 18 4.77 2.67 9.83
CA ILE A 18 3.79 3.29 8.93
C ILE A 18 2.51 3.60 9.70
N GLU A 19 2.03 2.65 10.50
CA GLU A 19 0.82 2.83 11.29
C GLU A 19 0.97 3.99 12.27
N GLN A 20 2.11 4.09 12.94
CA GLN A 20 2.38 5.20 13.85
C GLN A 20 2.45 6.53 13.12
N THR A 21 3.04 6.54 11.93
CA THR A 21 3.13 7.74 11.10
C THR A 21 1.75 8.28 10.75
N LEU A 22 0.79 7.38 10.55
CA LEU A 22 -0.57 7.72 10.13
C LEU A 22 -1.57 7.75 11.28
N GLU A 23 -1.10 7.57 12.51
CA GLU A 23 -1.96 7.40 13.70
C GLU A 23 -3.01 8.51 13.85
N GLU A 24 -2.65 9.74 13.54
CA GLU A 24 -3.60 10.84 13.68
C GLU A 24 -4.86 10.68 12.81
N LEU A 25 -4.79 9.87 11.77
CA LEU A 25 -5.94 9.64 10.91
C LEU A 25 -7.01 8.77 11.58
N GLU A 26 -6.66 8.04 12.62
CA GLU A 26 -7.65 7.27 13.38
C GLU A 26 -8.73 8.18 13.96
N ASP A 27 -8.33 9.35 14.43
CA ASP A 27 -9.25 10.34 14.97
C ASP A 27 -10.20 10.89 13.91
N GLU A 28 -9.85 10.71 12.63
CA GLU A 28 -10.65 11.15 11.51
C GLU A 28 -11.46 10.00 10.89
N GLY A 29 -11.53 8.87 11.59
CA GLY A 29 -12.37 7.74 11.19
C GLY A 29 -11.71 6.73 10.28
N VAL A 30 -10.39 6.75 10.15
CA VAL A 30 -9.67 5.79 9.30
C VAL A 30 -9.38 4.50 10.07
N GLU A 31 -9.70 3.37 9.45
CA GLU A 31 -9.38 2.05 9.99
C GLU A 31 -8.11 1.54 9.33
N PHE A 32 -7.17 1.03 10.14
CA PHE A 32 -5.93 0.46 9.63
C PHE A 32 -5.97 -1.05 9.65
N LEU A 33 -5.56 -1.64 8.52
CA LEU A 33 -5.44 -3.08 8.35
C LEU A 33 -3.99 -3.37 8.00
N THR A 34 -3.49 -4.53 8.38
CA THR A 34 -2.11 -4.93 8.08
C THR A 34 -2.07 -6.33 7.48
N ALA A 35 -1.07 -6.58 6.63
CA ALA A 35 -0.82 -7.88 6.05
C ALA A 35 0.69 -8.10 5.97
N GLU A 36 1.12 -9.33 6.22
CA GLU A 36 2.55 -9.66 6.27
C GLU A 36 3.09 -10.27 4.98
N ASN A 37 2.24 -10.57 4.02
CA ASN A 37 2.66 -11.08 2.71
C ASN A 37 1.61 -10.76 1.65
N GLY A 38 1.98 -11.04 0.39
CA GLY A 38 1.11 -10.69 -0.73
C GLY A 38 -0.17 -11.51 -0.82
N GLU A 39 -0.15 -12.76 -0.39
CA GLU A 39 -1.35 -13.60 -0.42
C GLU A 39 -2.41 -13.07 0.54
N ILE A 40 -1.99 -12.75 1.76
CA ILE A 40 -2.88 -12.17 2.77
C ILE A 40 -3.39 -10.81 2.30
N ALA A 41 -2.49 -10.00 1.74
CA ALA A 41 -2.85 -8.68 1.22
C ALA A 41 -3.93 -8.78 0.16
N LEU A 42 -3.76 -9.68 -0.81
CA LEU A 42 -4.72 -9.85 -1.90
C LEU A 42 -6.09 -10.25 -1.36
N ASP A 43 -6.13 -11.19 -0.42
CA ASP A 43 -7.37 -11.61 0.21
C ASP A 43 -8.05 -10.45 0.93
N MET A 44 -7.29 -9.67 1.69
CA MET A 44 -7.84 -8.53 2.43
C MET A 44 -8.34 -7.43 1.50
N ILE A 45 -7.64 -7.17 0.39
CA ILE A 45 -8.09 -6.18 -0.59
C ILE A 45 -9.46 -6.57 -1.15
N GLN A 46 -9.66 -7.83 -1.45
CA GLN A 46 -10.93 -8.31 -1.99
C GLN A 46 -12.05 -8.24 -0.96
N LYS A 47 -11.76 -8.56 0.29
CA LYS A 47 -12.76 -8.59 1.37
C LYS A 47 -13.07 -7.22 1.94
N GLU A 48 -12.03 -6.46 2.25
CA GLU A 48 -12.17 -5.19 2.96
C GLU A 48 -12.29 -3.98 2.05
N LYS A 49 -11.84 -4.10 0.81
CA LYS A 49 -11.87 -3.03 -0.20
C LYS A 49 -11.31 -1.72 0.32
N PRO A 50 -10.05 -1.71 0.78
CA PRO A 50 -9.45 -0.47 1.28
C PRO A 50 -9.30 0.56 0.17
N GLN A 51 -9.41 1.83 0.51
CA GLN A 51 -9.22 2.90 -0.46
C GLN A 51 -7.75 3.09 -0.82
N LEU A 52 -6.86 2.80 0.14
CA LEU A 52 -5.42 2.99 -0.03
C LEU A 52 -4.66 1.77 0.48
N VAL A 53 -3.68 1.32 -0.30
CA VAL A 53 -2.79 0.22 0.09
C VAL A 53 -1.35 0.70 -0.03
N PHE A 54 -0.61 0.66 1.09
CA PHE A 54 0.83 0.83 1.07
C PHE A 54 1.42 -0.58 0.95
N LEU A 55 2.10 -0.85 -0.14
CA LEU A 55 2.45 -2.21 -0.54
C LEU A 55 3.94 -2.33 -0.82
N ASP A 56 4.63 -3.09 0.03
CA ASP A 56 6.06 -3.35 -0.17
C ASP A 56 6.24 -4.22 -1.42
N VAL A 57 7.26 -3.92 -2.21
CA VAL A 57 7.56 -4.68 -3.42
C VAL A 57 8.20 -6.02 -3.09
N MET A 58 9.20 -6.02 -2.19
CA MET A 58 9.99 -7.22 -1.89
C MET A 58 9.43 -8.00 -0.71
N MET A 59 8.64 -9.02 -1.01
CA MET A 59 8.04 -9.89 0.01
C MET A 59 8.12 -11.34 -0.44
N PRO A 60 8.16 -12.29 0.52
CA PRO A 60 8.10 -13.71 0.18
C PRO A 60 6.73 -14.09 -0.36
N ARG A 61 6.66 -15.23 -1.02
CA ARG A 61 5.46 -15.82 -1.62
C ARG A 61 4.96 -15.01 -2.82
N MET A 62 4.22 -13.95 -2.57
CA MET A 62 3.70 -13.07 -3.63
C MET A 62 4.21 -11.67 -3.35
N ASN A 63 5.02 -11.11 -4.26
CA ASN A 63 5.57 -9.77 -4.08
C ASN A 63 4.54 -8.69 -4.40
N GLY A 64 4.89 -7.44 -4.11
CA GLY A 64 3.98 -6.31 -4.31
C GLY A 64 3.57 -6.07 -5.76
N MET A 65 4.47 -6.36 -6.69
CA MET A 65 4.17 -6.23 -8.11
C MET A 65 3.07 -7.21 -8.53
N ASP A 66 3.17 -8.45 -8.04
CA ASP A 66 2.17 -9.48 -8.33
C ASP A 66 0.81 -9.11 -7.78
N VAL A 67 0.77 -8.60 -6.55
CA VAL A 67 -0.49 -8.16 -5.93
C VAL A 67 -1.10 -7.02 -6.74
N CYS A 68 -0.28 -6.03 -7.10
CA CYS A 68 -0.75 -4.88 -7.86
C CYS A 68 -1.34 -5.29 -9.21
N LYS A 69 -0.64 -6.16 -9.93
CA LYS A 69 -1.09 -6.67 -11.22
C LYS A 69 -2.44 -7.38 -11.08
N LYS A 70 -2.57 -8.24 -10.08
CA LYS A 70 -3.83 -8.95 -9.85
C LYS A 70 -4.97 -7.99 -9.56
N VAL A 71 -4.75 -7.02 -8.69
CA VAL A 71 -5.77 -6.05 -8.30
C VAL A 71 -6.18 -5.18 -9.48
N LYS A 72 -5.21 -4.61 -10.18
CA LYS A 72 -5.48 -3.62 -11.23
C LYS A 72 -5.86 -4.23 -12.57
N LYS A 73 -5.19 -5.33 -12.96
CA LYS A 73 -5.33 -5.88 -14.32
C LYS A 73 -6.24 -7.10 -14.39
N GLU A 74 -6.24 -7.94 -13.36
CA GLU A 74 -7.00 -9.19 -13.39
C GLU A 74 -8.36 -9.08 -12.70
N LEU A 75 -8.42 -8.39 -11.56
CA LEU A 75 -9.65 -8.22 -10.79
C LEU A 75 -10.38 -6.92 -11.09
N ASN A 76 -9.75 -6.03 -11.86
CA ASN A 76 -10.30 -4.73 -12.23
C ASN A 76 -10.77 -3.89 -11.04
N LEU A 77 -10.00 -3.91 -9.96
CA LEU A 77 -10.28 -3.11 -8.77
C LEU A 77 -9.52 -1.77 -8.85
N GLY A 78 -9.75 -1.03 -9.94
CA GLY A 78 -9.04 0.21 -10.21
C GLY A 78 -9.26 1.31 -9.18
N HIS A 79 -10.34 1.22 -8.41
CA HIS A 79 -10.64 2.20 -7.37
C HIS A 79 -9.74 2.06 -6.13
N VAL A 80 -9.03 0.94 -5.99
CA VAL A 80 -8.06 0.76 -4.91
C VAL A 80 -6.77 1.48 -5.28
N TYR A 81 -6.41 2.50 -4.52
CA TYR A 81 -5.19 3.25 -4.77
C TYR A 81 -3.99 2.49 -4.20
N ILE A 82 -3.03 2.15 -5.04
CA ILE A 82 -1.86 1.38 -4.62
C ILE A 82 -0.59 2.22 -4.68
N ALA A 83 0.03 2.40 -3.51
CA ALA A 83 1.33 3.03 -3.37
C ALA A 83 2.37 1.93 -3.14
N LEU A 84 3.22 1.68 -4.13
CA LEU A 84 4.29 0.70 -4.00
C LEU A 84 5.47 1.30 -3.25
N LEU A 85 5.95 0.57 -2.25
CA LEU A 85 7.10 0.98 -1.45
C LEU A 85 8.32 0.20 -1.91
N THR A 86 9.31 0.91 -2.46
CA THR A 86 10.51 0.29 -3.02
C THR A 86 11.75 0.67 -2.23
N ALA A 87 12.76 -0.19 -2.22
CA ALA A 87 14.04 0.16 -1.63
C ALA A 87 14.77 1.15 -2.54
N LYS A 88 15.55 2.03 -1.91
CA LYS A 88 16.35 3.01 -2.64
C LYS A 88 17.28 2.30 -3.63
N GLY A 89 17.28 2.75 -4.87
CA GLY A 89 18.13 2.19 -5.91
C GLY A 89 17.49 1.13 -6.79
N GLN A 90 16.23 0.79 -6.57
CA GLN A 90 15.53 -0.23 -7.37
C GLN A 90 14.77 0.43 -8.53
N GLU A 91 15.50 1.06 -9.44
CA GLU A 91 14.91 1.77 -10.58
C GLU A 91 14.10 0.87 -11.51
N LEU A 92 14.53 -0.38 -11.68
CA LEU A 92 13.83 -1.34 -12.52
C LEU A 92 12.39 -1.60 -12.04
N ASP A 93 12.18 -1.51 -10.74
CA ASP A 93 10.86 -1.72 -10.16
C ASP A 93 9.87 -0.63 -10.53
N ARG A 94 10.35 0.57 -10.80
CA ARG A 94 9.51 1.68 -11.22
C ARG A 94 8.80 1.41 -12.53
N GLN A 95 9.54 0.93 -13.53
CA GLN A 95 8.97 0.57 -14.82
C GLN A 95 7.93 -0.54 -14.67
N LYS A 96 8.28 -1.57 -13.92
CA LYS A 96 7.36 -2.68 -13.67
C LYS A 96 6.10 -2.24 -12.93
N GLY A 97 6.25 -1.30 -11.98
CA GLY A 97 5.11 -0.77 -11.27
C GLY A 97 4.14 -0.03 -12.17
N GLN A 98 4.67 0.72 -13.13
CA GLN A 98 3.84 1.38 -14.12
C GLN A 98 3.11 0.36 -14.99
N GLU A 99 3.80 -0.70 -15.39
CA GLU A 99 3.23 -1.77 -16.19
C GLU A 99 2.11 -2.50 -15.46
N VAL A 100 2.24 -2.68 -14.15
CA VAL A 100 1.20 -3.38 -13.37
C VAL A 100 0.11 -2.45 -12.86
N GLY A 101 0.22 -1.15 -13.12
CA GLY A 101 -0.83 -0.19 -12.84
C GLY A 101 -0.79 0.46 -11.47
N ALA A 102 0.38 0.48 -10.81
CA ALA A 102 0.53 1.17 -9.53
C ALA A 102 0.22 2.66 -9.68
N ASP A 103 -0.42 3.23 -8.68
CA ASP A 103 -0.81 4.64 -8.71
C ASP A 103 0.35 5.57 -8.35
N VAL A 104 1.23 5.13 -7.46
CA VAL A 104 2.40 5.91 -7.07
C VAL A 104 3.51 4.99 -6.54
N TYR A 105 4.74 5.47 -6.63
CA TYR A 105 5.92 4.86 -6.03
C TYR A 105 6.42 5.71 -4.90
N MET A 106 6.82 5.08 -3.80
CA MET A 106 7.46 5.76 -2.69
C MET A 106 8.70 4.96 -2.31
N THR A 107 9.80 5.65 -2.06
CA THR A 107 11.07 5.02 -1.76
C THR A 107 11.26 4.83 -0.25
N LYS A 108 11.83 3.70 0.15
CA LYS A 108 12.26 3.50 1.53
C LYS A 108 13.73 3.93 1.67
N PRO A 109 14.11 4.57 2.75
CA PRO A 109 13.25 5.05 3.83
C PRO A 109 12.34 6.18 3.34
N PHE A 110 11.09 6.13 3.73
CA PHE A 110 10.11 7.14 3.33
C PHE A 110 10.12 8.34 4.26
N ASP A 111 9.71 9.48 3.71
CA ASP A 111 9.49 10.69 4.48
C ASP A 111 8.11 10.58 5.14
N PRO A 112 8.03 10.59 6.49
CA PRO A 112 6.75 10.46 7.18
C PRO A 112 5.71 11.48 6.73
N GLU A 113 6.14 12.71 6.47
CA GLU A 113 5.24 13.78 6.05
C GLU A 113 4.66 13.51 4.67
N MET A 114 5.47 12.99 3.75
CA MET A 114 4.98 12.63 2.41
C MET A 114 3.99 11.48 2.48
N LEU A 115 4.23 10.52 3.37
CA LEU A 115 3.34 9.38 3.54
C LEU A 115 1.98 9.84 4.05
N LEU A 116 1.99 10.69 5.08
CA LEU A 116 0.78 11.24 5.66
C LEU A 116 0.01 12.10 4.65
N ASN A 117 0.72 12.95 3.92
CA ASN A 117 0.08 13.81 2.91
C ASN A 117 -0.56 12.98 1.81
N LYS A 118 0.08 11.91 1.37
CA LYS A 118 -0.49 11.02 0.36
C LYS A 118 -1.76 10.37 0.88
N ALA A 119 -1.75 9.89 2.12
CA ALA A 119 -2.92 9.26 2.71
C ALA A 119 -4.10 10.25 2.76
N ARG A 120 -3.84 11.47 3.20
CA ARG A 120 -4.89 12.51 3.25
C ARG A 120 -5.44 12.82 1.87
N GLU A 121 -4.56 12.93 0.89
CA GLU A 121 -4.96 13.21 -0.49
C GLU A 121 -5.89 12.12 -1.03
N VAL A 122 -5.49 10.87 -0.88
CA VAL A 122 -6.26 9.73 -1.41
C VAL A 122 -7.60 9.58 -0.70
N LEU A 123 -7.64 9.83 0.60
CA LEU A 123 -8.85 9.66 1.41
C LEU A 123 -9.69 10.94 1.49
N SER A 124 -9.28 12.00 0.85
CA SER A 124 -9.98 13.30 0.87
C SER A 124 -10.15 13.86 2.29
N LEU A 125 -9.06 13.82 3.03
CA LEU A 125 -9.04 14.34 4.40
C LEU A 125 -8.28 15.64 4.56
#